data_43d63036ebbe4120962b3490354315e2
#
_entry.id   43d63036ebbe4120962b3490354315e2
#
_cell.length_a   1.000
_cell.length_b   1.000
_cell.length_c   1.000
_cell.angle_alpha   90.00
_cell.angle_beta   90.00
_cell.angle_gamma   90.00
#
_symmetry.space_group_name_H-M   'P 1'
#
loop_
_entity.id
_entity.type
_entity.pdbx_description
1 polymer ?
#
loop_
_entity_poly.entity_id
_entity_poly.type
_entity_poly.pdbx_seq_one_letter_code
_entity_poly.pdbx_strand_id
1 'polypeptide(L)'
;MNNQLRNLFFIWSMILLSIILTVMPVPELLDQYRLPWLTMTVIFFSIFNISLIGIISVWFSGLILDIMSGGLMGENALILAVLSYLSYRFRFQIRVYPMWQIMIVVLMLLSLGELISLWIHGVSGTIFFNIYDWINVGIAVLVWPIFMRVLEKMQSSFLE
;
A
#
# COMPACT_ATOMS: atom_id res chain seq x y z
N MET A 1 27.79 9.57 2.20
CA MET A 1 26.33 9.80 2.42
C MET A 1 25.87 8.75 3.42
N ASN A 2 25.31 9.14 4.56
CA ASN A 2 24.93 8.18 5.62
C ASN A 2 23.96 7.14 5.08
N ASN A 3 24.17 5.85 5.42
CA ASN A 3 23.30 4.75 4.98
C ASN A 3 21.81 5.00 5.29
N GLN A 4 21.52 5.74 6.36
CA GLN A 4 20.16 6.14 6.72
C GLN A 4 19.54 7.10 5.70
N LEU A 5 20.29 8.10 5.19
CA LEU A 5 19.80 9.04 4.19
C LEU A 5 19.55 8.33 2.85
N ARG A 6 20.41 7.38 2.48
CA ARG A 6 20.25 6.58 1.26
C ARG A 6 18.99 5.72 1.33
N ASN A 7 18.74 5.08 2.47
CA ASN A 7 17.51 4.32 2.70
C ASN A 7 16.26 5.18 2.66
N LEU A 8 16.28 6.36 3.28
CA LEU A 8 15.16 7.31 3.21
C LEU A 8 14.86 7.71 1.78
N PHE A 9 15.88 8.08 1.01
CA PHE A 9 15.72 8.46 -0.39
C PHE A 9 15.12 7.31 -1.22
N PHE A 10 15.59 6.08 -1.02
CA PHE A 10 15.04 4.89 -1.69
C PHE A 10 13.56 4.70 -1.38
N ILE A 11 13.16 4.76 -0.10
CA ILE A 11 11.78 4.56 0.33
C ILE A 11 10.86 5.62 -0.28
N TRP A 12 11.27 6.90 -0.22
CA TRP A 12 10.47 7.98 -0.79
C TRP A 12 10.35 7.88 -2.31
N SER A 13 11.42 7.46 -3.00
CA SER A 13 11.37 7.21 -4.45
C SER A 13 10.40 6.07 -4.80
N MET A 14 10.34 4.99 -3.99
CA MET A 14 9.40 3.89 -4.19
C MET A 14 7.96 4.31 -3.89
N ILE A 15 7.71 5.13 -2.87
CA ILE A 15 6.40 5.69 -2.58
C ILE A 15 5.94 6.58 -3.75
N LEU A 16 6.77 7.47 -4.25
CA LEU A 16 6.46 8.32 -5.40
C LEU A 16 6.17 7.50 -6.65
N LEU A 17 6.99 6.49 -6.93
CA LEU A 17 6.77 5.57 -8.05
C LEU A 17 5.42 4.85 -7.93
N SER A 18 5.08 4.40 -6.72
CA SER A 18 3.82 3.70 -6.46
C SER A 18 2.61 4.63 -6.59
N ILE A 19 2.72 5.90 -6.22
CA ILE A 19 1.68 6.91 -6.45
C ILE A 19 1.47 7.10 -7.96
N ILE A 20 2.55 7.26 -8.72
CA ILE A 20 2.49 7.42 -10.17
C ILE A 20 1.83 6.20 -10.81
N LEU A 21 2.21 4.98 -10.42
CA LEU A 21 1.61 3.74 -10.93
C LEU A 21 0.12 3.62 -10.57
N THR A 22 -0.30 4.11 -9.40
CA THR A 22 -1.70 4.07 -8.96
C THR A 22 -2.56 5.08 -9.75
N VAL A 23 -2.00 6.26 -10.07
CA VAL A 23 -2.73 7.34 -10.77
C VAL A 23 -2.61 7.24 -12.30
N MET A 24 -1.63 6.50 -12.81
CA MET A 24 -1.39 6.38 -14.25
C MET A 24 -2.67 5.94 -14.99
N PRO A 25 -3.08 6.65 -16.05
CA PRO A 25 -4.23 6.25 -16.86
C PRO A 25 -3.96 4.91 -17.53
N VAL A 26 -4.80 3.93 -17.27
CA VAL A 26 -4.77 2.60 -17.87
C VAL A 26 -5.82 2.57 -19.00
N PRO A 27 -5.63 1.78 -20.07
CA PRO A 27 -6.67 1.60 -21.09
C PRO A 27 -8.01 1.20 -20.46
N GLU A 28 -9.12 1.70 -21.00
CA GLU A 28 -10.48 1.50 -20.46
C GLU A 28 -10.83 0.04 -20.13
N LEU A 29 -10.27 -0.92 -20.88
CA LEU A 29 -10.45 -2.35 -20.65
C LEU A 29 -9.81 -2.85 -19.35
N LEU A 30 -8.77 -2.17 -18.87
CA LEU A 30 -8.01 -2.53 -17.66
C LEU A 30 -8.30 -1.60 -16.48
N ASP A 31 -9.10 -0.56 -16.69
CA ASP A 31 -9.40 0.45 -15.65
C ASP A 31 -10.09 -0.16 -14.42
N GLN A 32 -10.83 -1.25 -14.62
CA GLN A 32 -11.50 -1.99 -13.56
C GLN A 32 -10.52 -2.83 -12.70
N TYR A 33 -9.30 -3.11 -13.22
CA TYR A 33 -8.30 -3.95 -12.57
C TYR A 33 -7.09 -3.13 -12.08
N ARG A 34 -7.35 -2.12 -11.27
CA ARG A 34 -6.31 -1.28 -10.69
C ARG A 34 -5.76 -1.88 -9.40
N LEU A 35 -4.50 -2.29 -9.44
CA LEU A 35 -3.80 -2.77 -8.25
C LEU A 35 -3.50 -1.59 -7.29
N PRO A 36 -3.68 -1.78 -5.98
CA PRO A 36 -3.37 -0.77 -4.98
C PRO A 36 -1.85 -0.70 -4.69
N TRP A 37 -1.07 -0.26 -5.70
CA TRP A 37 0.41 -0.24 -5.64
C TRP A 37 0.94 0.51 -4.42
N LEU A 38 0.37 1.67 -4.10
CA LEU A 38 0.80 2.46 -2.95
C LEU A 38 0.54 1.72 -1.65
N THR A 39 -0.64 1.12 -1.49
CA THR A 39 -1.00 0.35 -0.29
C THR A 39 -0.07 -0.84 -0.09
N MET A 40 0.23 -1.59 -1.16
CA MET A 40 1.17 -2.70 -1.13
C MET A 40 2.58 -2.25 -0.73
N THR A 41 3.07 -1.15 -1.31
CA THR A 41 4.37 -0.56 -0.98
C THR A 41 4.45 -0.12 0.49
N VAL A 42 3.42 0.55 0.99
CA VAL A 42 3.33 0.99 2.39
C VAL A 42 3.30 -0.20 3.34
N ILE A 43 2.52 -1.25 3.06
CA ILE A 43 2.49 -2.48 3.87
C ILE A 43 3.89 -3.11 3.93
N PHE A 44 4.56 -3.25 2.77
CA PHE A 44 5.90 -3.83 2.71
C PHE A 44 6.90 -3.06 3.58
N PHE A 45 7.02 -1.75 3.38
CA PHE A 45 7.96 -0.94 4.16
C PHE A 45 7.57 -0.85 5.64
N SER A 46 6.30 -0.87 5.98
CA SER A 46 5.83 -0.90 7.38
C SER A 46 6.21 -2.18 8.10
N ILE A 47 6.31 -3.31 7.40
CA ILE A 47 6.75 -4.58 7.95
C ILE A 47 8.29 -4.62 8.05
N PHE A 48 8.99 -4.24 6.99
CA PHE A 48 10.43 -4.51 6.85
C PHE A 48 11.35 -3.33 7.21
N ASN A 49 10.95 -2.07 6.99
CA ASN A 49 11.84 -0.89 7.05
C ASN A 49 11.32 0.31 7.85
N ILE A 50 10.52 0.09 8.85
CA ILE A 50 9.73 1.13 9.52
C ILE A 50 10.51 2.17 10.31
N SER A 51 11.76 1.91 10.70
CA SER A 51 12.56 2.91 11.44
C SER A 51 12.74 4.23 10.70
N LEU A 52 12.42 4.24 9.40
CA LEU A 52 12.62 5.37 8.49
C LEU A 52 11.32 6.00 7.98
N ILE A 53 10.17 5.28 8.10
CA ILE A 53 8.87 5.81 7.69
C ILE A 53 7.98 5.97 8.92
N GLY A 54 7.78 7.19 9.36
CA GLY A 54 6.78 7.48 10.39
C GLY A 54 5.35 7.34 9.82
N ILE A 55 4.37 6.98 10.67
CA ILE A 55 2.94 6.91 10.29
C ILE A 55 2.47 8.23 9.67
N ILE A 56 2.99 9.35 10.15
CA ILE A 56 2.69 10.70 9.63
C ILE A 56 3.09 10.83 8.15
N SER A 57 4.26 10.31 7.77
CA SER A 57 4.74 10.35 6.39
C SER A 57 3.86 9.53 5.45
N VAL A 58 3.39 8.36 5.93
CA VAL A 58 2.45 7.51 5.19
C VAL A 58 1.10 8.20 5.04
N TRP A 59 0.61 8.86 6.08
CA TRP A 59 -0.62 9.64 6.02
C TRP A 59 -0.54 10.77 4.98
N PHE A 60 0.58 11.51 4.94
CA PHE A 60 0.82 12.54 3.91
C PHE A 60 0.86 11.93 2.50
N SER A 61 1.45 10.76 2.29
CA SER A 61 1.45 10.11 0.97
C SER A 61 0.04 9.72 0.52
N GLY A 62 -0.83 9.34 1.47
CA GLY A 62 -2.26 9.12 1.21
C GLY A 62 -3.00 10.39 0.83
N LEU A 63 -2.73 11.52 1.49
CA LEU A 63 -3.32 12.81 1.12
C LEU A 63 -2.90 13.25 -0.30
N ILE A 64 -1.64 13.02 -0.68
CA ILE A 64 -1.17 13.30 -2.04
C ILE A 64 -1.94 12.45 -3.04
N LEU A 65 -2.15 11.17 -2.73
CA LEU A 65 -2.95 10.28 -3.58
C LEU A 65 -4.39 10.76 -3.70
N ASP A 66 -5.03 11.19 -2.59
CA ASP A 66 -6.40 11.72 -2.58
C ASP A 66 -6.55 12.95 -3.50
N ILE A 67 -5.58 13.87 -3.44
CA ILE A 67 -5.56 15.05 -4.29
C ILE A 67 -5.40 14.67 -5.78
N MET A 68 -4.55 13.69 -6.08
CA MET A 68 -4.29 13.26 -7.45
C MET A 68 -5.41 12.42 -8.04
N SER A 69 -6.09 11.61 -7.23
CA SER A 69 -7.20 10.74 -7.68
C SER A 69 -8.53 11.48 -7.77
N GLY A 70 -8.66 12.66 -7.12
CA GLY A 70 -9.90 13.43 -7.12
C GLY A 70 -11.05 12.77 -6.34
N GLY A 71 -10.75 11.79 -5.49
CA GLY A 71 -11.69 11.11 -4.61
C GLY A 71 -12.07 11.91 -3.35
N LEU A 72 -12.60 11.21 -2.34
CA LEU A 72 -12.89 11.81 -1.05
C LEU A 72 -11.57 12.14 -0.34
N MET A 73 -11.36 13.43 -0.03
CA MET A 73 -10.14 13.88 0.61
C MET A 73 -9.98 13.28 2.01
N GLY A 74 -8.88 12.59 2.25
CA GLY A 74 -8.56 11.92 3.51
C GLY A 74 -8.90 10.42 3.54
N GLU A 75 -9.56 9.88 2.53
CA GLU A 75 -9.91 8.46 2.43
C GLU A 75 -8.65 7.57 2.39
N ASN A 76 -7.81 7.74 1.38
CA ASN A 76 -6.56 6.99 1.26
C ASN A 76 -5.59 7.30 2.40
N ALA A 77 -5.55 8.56 2.88
CA ALA A 77 -4.73 8.94 4.02
C ALA A 77 -5.11 8.15 5.28
N LEU A 78 -6.40 8.00 5.56
CA LEU A 78 -6.89 7.23 6.71
C LEU A 78 -6.61 5.74 6.53
N ILE A 79 -6.94 5.18 5.36
CA ILE A 79 -6.68 3.76 5.05
C ILE A 79 -5.20 3.43 5.24
N LEU A 80 -4.31 4.19 4.61
CA LEU A 80 -2.87 3.96 4.71
C LEU A 80 -2.32 4.14 6.13
N ALA A 81 -2.83 5.10 6.90
CA ALA A 81 -2.44 5.29 8.29
C ALA A 81 -2.82 4.08 9.16
N VAL A 82 -4.05 3.57 9.01
CA VAL A 82 -4.54 2.38 9.75
C VAL A 82 -3.75 1.13 9.34
N LEU A 83 -3.59 0.89 8.03
CA LEU A 83 -2.89 -0.29 7.54
C LEU A 83 -1.40 -0.27 7.90
N SER A 84 -0.74 0.88 7.82
CA SER A 84 0.65 1.02 8.24
C SER A 84 0.83 0.79 9.74
N TYR A 85 -0.09 1.31 10.56
CA TYR A 85 -0.07 1.09 12.01
C TYR A 85 -0.23 -0.40 12.36
N LEU A 86 -1.18 -1.10 11.75
CA LEU A 86 -1.40 -2.54 11.98
C LEU A 86 -0.19 -3.35 11.50
N SER A 87 0.32 -3.08 10.31
CA SER A 87 1.51 -3.72 9.75
C SER A 87 2.72 -3.53 10.68
N TYR A 88 2.90 -2.33 11.19
CA TYR A 88 3.94 -2.01 12.18
C TYR A 88 3.75 -2.75 13.49
N ARG A 89 2.54 -2.77 14.03
CA ARG A 89 2.24 -3.39 15.32
C ARG A 89 2.52 -4.89 15.32
N PHE A 90 2.22 -5.56 14.21
CA PHE A 90 2.40 -7.00 14.06
C PHE A 90 3.67 -7.43 13.31
N ARG A 91 4.56 -6.48 12.96
CA ARG A 91 5.73 -6.73 12.11
C ARG A 91 6.63 -7.88 12.57
N PHE A 92 6.86 -8.02 13.88
CA PHE A 92 7.72 -9.07 14.42
C PHE A 92 7.14 -10.48 14.20
N GLN A 93 5.83 -10.61 14.27
CA GLN A 93 5.14 -11.85 13.99
C GLN A 93 5.14 -12.15 12.48
N ILE A 94 4.81 -11.14 11.67
CA ILE A 94 4.71 -11.29 10.21
C ILE A 94 6.06 -11.68 9.59
N ARG A 95 7.17 -11.15 10.09
CA ARG A 95 8.53 -11.46 9.58
C ARG A 95 8.95 -12.91 9.76
N VAL A 96 8.37 -13.61 10.72
CA VAL A 96 8.71 -15.01 11.02
C VAL A 96 7.78 -15.97 10.25
N TYR A 97 6.70 -15.46 9.66
CA TYR A 97 5.72 -16.28 8.95
C TYR A 97 6.26 -16.79 7.60
N PRO A 98 5.91 -18.02 7.22
CA PRO A 98 6.13 -18.49 5.86
C PRO A 98 5.29 -17.68 4.86
N MET A 99 5.69 -17.67 3.59
CA MET A 99 5.10 -16.81 2.56
C MET A 99 3.57 -16.93 2.45
N TRP A 100 3.00 -18.14 2.57
CA TRP A 100 1.55 -18.34 2.50
C TRP A 100 0.78 -17.65 3.63
N GLN A 101 1.36 -17.59 4.85
CA GLN A 101 0.77 -16.86 5.98
C GLN A 101 0.87 -15.34 5.78
N ILE A 102 1.98 -14.85 5.21
CA ILE A 102 2.12 -13.44 4.83
C ILE A 102 1.03 -13.05 3.84
N MET A 103 0.75 -13.90 2.84
CA MET A 103 -0.32 -13.65 1.87
C MET A 103 -1.70 -13.54 2.54
N ILE A 104 -1.99 -14.37 3.55
CA ILE A 104 -3.24 -14.27 4.32
C ILE A 104 -3.30 -12.95 5.11
N VAL A 105 -2.20 -12.53 5.73
CA VAL A 105 -2.14 -11.25 6.46
C VAL A 105 -2.35 -10.08 5.49
N VAL A 106 -1.71 -10.11 4.33
CA VAL A 106 -1.88 -9.08 3.30
C VAL A 106 -3.33 -9.06 2.79
N LEU A 107 -3.95 -10.22 2.57
CA LEU A 107 -5.37 -10.32 2.23
C LEU A 107 -6.25 -9.64 3.28
N MET A 108 -6.02 -9.94 4.56
CA MET A 108 -6.78 -9.32 5.66
C MET A 108 -6.57 -7.80 5.71
N LEU A 109 -5.34 -7.32 5.53
CA LEU A 109 -5.03 -5.89 5.54
C LEU A 109 -5.70 -5.17 4.36
N LEU A 110 -5.57 -5.68 3.14
CA LEU A 110 -6.19 -5.07 1.96
C LEU A 110 -7.72 -5.10 2.07
N SER A 111 -8.32 -6.23 2.51
CA SER A 111 -9.76 -6.30 2.74
C SER A 111 -10.24 -5.31 3.81
N LEU A 112 -9.44 -5.08 4.86
CA LEU A 112 -9.74 -4.05 5.85
C LEU A 112 -9.72 -2.65 5.22
N GLY A 113 -8.79 -2.36 4.32
CA GLY A 113 -8.76 -1.12 3.56
C GLY A 113 -10.05 -0.89 2.77
N GLU A 114 -10.52 -1.91 2.03
CA GLU A 114 -11.79 -1.85 1.29
C GLU A 114 -13.01 -1.66 2.22
N LEU A 115 -13.03 -2.32 3.38
CA LEU A 115 -14.09 -2.13 4.36
C LEU A 115 -14.13 -0.69 4.91
N ILE A 116 -12.97 -0.08 5.16
CA ILE A 116 -12.88 1.32 5.59
C ILE A 116 -13.39 2.24 4.48
N SER A 117 -13.00 2.00 3.22
CA SER A 117 -13.48 2.74 2.06
C SER A 117 -15.02 2.66 1.94
N LEU A 118 -15.57 1.44 1.99
CA LEU A 118 -17.03 1.24 1.98
C LEU A 118 -17.73 1.97 3.12
N TRP A 119 -17.15 1.99 4.31
CA TRP A 119 -17.70 2.71 5.45
C TRP A 119 -17.71 4.23 5.22
N ILE A 120 -16.61 4.79 4.72
CA ILE A 120 -16.50 6.22 4.39
C ILE A 120 -17.54 6.60 3.32
N HIS A 121 -17.64 5.82 2.25
CA HIS A 121 -18.63 6.04 1.18
C HIS A 121 -20.07 5.90 1.69
N GLY A 122 -20.32 4.95 2.59
CA GLY A 122 -21.62 4.80 3.25
C GLY A 122 -22.03 6.03 4.05
N VAL A 123 -21.10 6.64 4.79
CA VAL A 123 -21.35 7.88 5.58
C VAL A 123 -21.51 9.09 4.66
N SER A 124 -20.77 9.16 3.55
CA SER A 124 -20.86 10.26 2.58
C SER A 124 -22.09 10.19 1.67
N GLY A 125 -22.91 9.11 1.78
CA GLY A 125 -24.10 8.91 0.96
C GLY A 125 -23.84 8.48 -0.47
N THR A 126 -22.60 8.13 -0.80
CA THR A 126 -22.18 7.62 -2.11
C THR A 126 -21.88 6.12 -1.99
N ILE A 127 -22.89 5.28 -1.90
CA ILE A 127 -22.68 3.83 -1.82
C ILE A 127 -22.35 3.30 -3.21
N PHE A 128 -21.07 2.98 -3.44
CA PHE A 128 -20.62 2.22 -4.59
C PHE A 128 -19.99 0.91 -4.12
N PHE A 129 -20.80 -0.15 -4.01
CA PHE A 129 -20.25 -1.49 -3.90
C PHE A 129 -19.81 -1.94 -5.30
N ASN A 130 -18.49 -2.04 -5.51
CA ASN A 130 -17.95 -2.53 -6.76
C ASN A 130 -17.23 -3.87 -6.51
N ILE A 131 -17.72 -4.94 -7.14
CA ILE A 131 -17.12 -6.27 -7.01
C ILE A 131 -15.67 -6.31 -7.51
N TYR A 132 -15.31 -5.41 -8.44
CA TYR A 132 -13.95 -5.33 -8.98
C TYR A 132 -12.91 -4.93 -7.93
N ASP A 133 -13.28 -4.13 -6.92
CA ASP A 133 -12.36 -3.74 -5.85
C ASP A 133 -11.92 -4.98 -5.05
N TRP A 134 -12.84 -5.90 -4.78
CA TRP A 134 -12.54 -7.19 -4.13
C TRP A 134 -11.73 -8.13 -5.02
N ILE A 135 -11.98 -8.13 -6.32
CA ILE A 135 -11.17 -8.89 -7.29
C ILE A 135 -9.74 -8.33 -7.29
N ASN A 136 -9.57 -7.00 -7.25
CA ASN A 136 -8.27 -6.33 -7.21
C ASN A 136 -7.48 -6.70 -5.94
N VAL A 137 -8.14 -6.81 -4.79
CA VAL A 137 -7.54 -7.33 -3.56
C VAL A 137 -7.02 -8.74 -3.78
N GLY A 138 -7.81 -9.63 -4.38
CA GLY A 138 -7.38 -11.00 -4.71
C GLY A 138 -6.17 -11.04 -5.64
N ILE A 139 -6.17 -10.24 -6.70
CA ILE A 139 -5.04 -10.14 -7.63
C ILE A 139 -3.80 -9.59 -6.92
N ALA A 140 -3.94 -8.56 -6.09
CA ALA A 140 -2.84 -7.98 -5.33
C ALA A 140 -2.16 -9.00 -4.41
N VAL A 141 -2.94 -9.88 -3.75
CA VAL A 141 -2.42 -10.95 -2.91
C VAL A 141 -1.66 -12.00 -3.74
N LEU A 142 -2.15 -12.35 -4.93
CA LEU A 142 -1.46 -13.29 -5.83
C LEU A 142 -0.15 -12.71 -6.37
N VAL A 143 -0.11 -11.41 -6.63
CA VAL A 143 1.08 -10.69 -7.11
C VAL A 143 2.08 -10.43 -5.96
N TRP A 144 1.63 -10.44 -4.70
CA TRP A 144 2.44 -10.11 -3.53
C TRP A 144 3.80 -10.80 -3.46
N PRO A 145 3.94 -12.14 -3.66
CA PRO A 145 5.25 -12.80 -3.55
C PRO A 145 6.25 -12.32 -4.59
N ILE A 146 5.80 -11.97 -5.79
CA ILE A 146 6.65 -11.41 -6.84
C ILE A 146 7.03 -9.98 -6.48
N PHE A 147 6.06 -9.17 -6.07
CA PHE A 147 6.24 -7.79 -5.66
C PHE A 147 7.25 -7.65 -4.51
N MET A 148 7.12 -8.50 -3.48
CA MET A 148 8.03 -8.53 -2.34
C MET A 148 9.47 -8.83 -2.78
N ARG A 149 9.69 -9.85 -3.62
CA ARG A 149 11.02 -10.21 -4.14
C ARG A 149 11.64 -9.09 -4.97
N VAL A 150 10.83 -8.39 -5.76
CA VAL A 150 11.30 -7.25 -6.58
C VAL A 150 11.76 -6.11 -5.67
N LEU A 151 10.98 -5.74 -4.66
CA LEU A 151 11.33 -4.69 -3.71
C LEU A 151 12.57 -5.05 -2.88
N GLU A 152 12.69 -6.29 -2.40
CA GLU A 152 13.87 -6.76 -1.67
C GLU A 152 15.13 -6.69 -2.56
N LYS A 153 15.04 -7.14 -3.81
CA LYS A 153 16.15 -7.07 -4.75
C LYS A 153 16.57 -5.64 -5.09
N MET A 154 15.58 -4.77 -5.31
CA MET A 154 15.86 -3.34 -5.56
C MET A 154 16.51 -2.69 -4.36
N GLN A 155 16.04 -3.01 -3.16
CA GLN A 155 16.61 -2.49 -1.92
C GLN A 155 18.05 -2.97 -1.71
N SER A 156 18.35 -4.26 -1.91
CA SER A 156 19.69 -4.79 -1.78
C SER A 156 20.67 -4.16 -2.78
N SER A 157 20.26 -4.07 -4.06
CA SER A 157 21.08 -3.46 -5.12
C SER A 157 21.33 -1.96 -4.92
N PHE A 158 20.41 -1.25 -4.24
CA PHE A 158 20.58 0.18 -3.96
C PHE A 158 21.45 0.43 -2.72
N LEU A 159 21.56 -0.54 -1.82
CA LEU A 159 22.31 -0.43 -0.57
C LEU A 159 23.75 -0.92 -0.66
N GLU A 160 24.09 -1.70 -1.68
CA GLU A 160 25.47 -2.01 -2.05
C GLU A 160 26.15 -0.81 -2.71
#